data_d4181eb9009f007168c49af0fa638386
#
_entry.id   d4181eb9009f007168c49af0fa638386
#
_cell.length_a   1.000
_cell.length_b   1.000
_cell.length_c   1.000
_cell.angle_alpha   90.00
_cell.angle_beta   90.00
_cell.angle_gamma   90.00
#
_symmetry.space_group_name_H-M   'P 1'
#
loop_
_entity.id
_entity.type
_entity.pdbx_description
1 polymer ?
#
loop_
_entity_poly.entity_id
_entity_poly.type
_entity_poly.pdbx_seq_one_letter_code
_entity_poly.pdbx_strand_id
1 'polypeptide(L)'
;MADELAVWLYGVRVAVIDQQRDRLRLAYTKDALDQHPLGMPLLSLSLALRRERYMHGVVRPFLDGLLPEGEARQAVARKFGVVGDDTFGLIRALGRDCAGALVIQPVDDASPPTSTTLTAERLNDDEIADLVANLQSAPLGAGGRVRISLAGVQEKLLLTRMPDGAWGLPVDGTPSTHILKPEIARFPNTVENEAFCMRVAKHLGLAVANVETATFGGRKLIVVERYDRVVHSDGSVERIHQEDLCQAIGVSHDKKYEEDGGPSLARIADLLQATAGPDSVEALLRAVTLNVLIGNGDAHAKNFSLLHEPSGALRLTPLYDLLSTLFYGDEHLAMYVDNVHKTNRVTADRIVNEATRWGLSKRRASEVIADILERVVDAVAAAAAETTDLPAEIPALVNSQLVQVRSG
;
A
#
# COMPACT_ATOMS: atom_id res chain seq x y z
N MET A 1 -20.19 21.79 19.69
CA MET A 1 -19.65 22.13 18.35
C MET A 1 -19.65 20.82 17.55
N ALA A 2 -19.92 20.86 16.26
CA ALA A 2 -19.83 19.64 15.46
C ALA A 2 -18.36 19.17 15.49
N ASP A 3 -18.12 17.88 15.73
CA ASP A 3 -16.78 17.32 15.64
C ASP A 3 -16.32 17.40 14.18
N GLU A 4 -15.25 18.15 13.93
CA GLU A 4 -14.68 18.37 12.61
C GLU A 4 -13.22 17.97 12.59
N LEU A 5 -12.79 17.35 11.47
CA LEU A 5 -11.39 17.01 11.22
C LEU A 5 -10.84 17.85 10.06
N ALA A 6 -9.71 18.46 10.28
CA ALA A 6 -8.93 19.15 9.25
C ALA A 6 -8.10 18.13 8.47
N VAL A 7 -8.16 18.20 7.15
CA VAL A 7 -7.31 17.42 6.24
C VAL A 7 -6.18 18.32 5.74
N TRP A 8 -4.96 17.92 6.05
CA TRP A 8 -3.75 18.61 5.66
C TRP A 8 -3.01 17.82 4.59
N LEU A 9 -2.51 18.51 3.59
CA LEU A 9 -1.66 17.99 2.54
C LEU A 9 -0.45 18.92 2.39
N TYR A 10 0.76 18.39 2.53
CA TYR A 10 2.00 19.16 2.48
C TYR A 10 2.01 20.39 3.42
N GLY A 11 1.42 20.26 4.61
CA GLY A 11 1.33 21.34 5.60
C GLY A 11 0.26 22.40 5.33
N VAL A 12 -0.53 22.25 4.27
CA VAL A 12 -1.66 23.14 3.94
C VAL A 12 -2.98 22.44 4.26
N ARG A 13 -3.89 23.14 4.95
CA ARG A 13 -5.24 22.62 5.19
C ARG A 13 -6.07 22.74 3.91
N VAL A 14 -6.34 21.59 3.28
CA VAL A 14 -7.03 21.54 1.98
C VAL A 14 -8.52 21.18 2.09
N ALA A 15 -8.93 20.49 3.15
CA ALA A 15 -10.33 20.09 3.31
C ALA A 15 -10.71 19.96 4.80
N VAL A 16 -12.02 19.85 5.04
CA VAL A 16 -12.61 19.55 6.34
C VAL A 16 -13.56 18.36 6.18
N ILE A 17 -13.49 17.43 7.12
CA ILE A 17 -14.41 16.31 7.24
C ILE A 17 -15.30 16.58 8.44
N ASP A 18 -16.60 16.47 8.28
CA ASP A 18 -17.57 16.50 9.36
C ASP A 18 -18.44 15.24 9.36
N GLN A 19 -19.01 14.90 10.52
CA GLN A 19 -19.94 13.81 10.67
C GLN A 19 -21.29 14.34 11.15
N GLN A 20 -22.35 13.99 10.44
CA GLN A 20 -23.73 14.31 10.85
C GLN A 20 -24.60 13.07 10.77
N ARG A 21 -25.18 12.65 11.92
CA ARG A 21 -26.02 11.44 12.03
C ARG A 21 -25.33 10.22 11.39
N ASP A 22 -24.09 9.96 11.79
CA ASP A 22 -23.22 8.87 11.33
C ASP A 22 -22.87 8.92 9.83
N ARG A 23 -23.11 10.05 9.16
CA ARG A 23 -22.76 10.25 7.76
C ARG A 23 -21.61 11.23 7.63
N LEU A 24 -20.53 10.74 7.04
CA LEU A 24 -19.33 11.52 6.71
C LEU A 24 -19.59 12.45 5.55
N ARG A 25 -19.03 13.66 5.62
CA ARG A 25 -19.02 14.62 4.54
C ARG A 25 -17.64 15.26 4.46
N LEU A 26 -17.20 15.62 3.27
CA LEU A 26 -15.94 16.32 3.04
C LEU A 26 -16.21 17.57 2.18
N ALA A 27 -15.63 18.67 2.61
CA ALA A 27 -15.63 19.91 1.83
C ALA A 27 -14.20 20.44 1.68
N TYR A 28 -13.85 20.83 0.48
CA TYR A 28 -12.59 21.54 0.24
C TYR A 28 -12.64 22.94 0.84
N THR A 29 -11.49 23.43 1.33
CA THR A 29 -11.36 24.80 1.84
C THR A 29 -11.45 25.81 0.69
N LYS A 30 -11.79 27.06 1.02
CA LYS A 30 -11.77 28.13 0.04
C LYS A 30 -10.38 28.31 -0.57
N ASP A 31 -9.33 28.24 0.26
CA ASP A 31 -7.95 28.42 -0.19
C ASP A 31 -7.55 27.34 -1.18
N ALA A 32 -7.90 26.06 -0.94
CA ALA A 32 -7.65 24.99 -1.90
C ALA A 32 -8.38 25.22 -3.23
N LEU A 33 -9.64 25.71 -3.18
CA LEU A 33 -10.43 26.01 -4.37
C LEU A 33 -9.91 27.22 -5.16
N ASP A 34 -9.25 28.15 -4.50
CA ASP A 34 -8.69 29.35 -5.13
C ASP A 34 -7.27 29.08 -5.70
N GLN A 35 -6.53 28.13 -5.12
CA GLN A 35 -5.14 27.81 -5.51
C GLN A 35 -5.03 26.74 -6.60
N HIS A 36 -6.01 25.87 -6.74
CA HIS A 36 -5.95 24.72 -7.64
C HIS A 36 -7.15 24.68 -8.62
N PRO A 37 -6.97 24.15 -9.83
CA PRO A 37 -8.04 24.02 -10.81
C PRO A 37 -9.09 22.99 -10.35
N LEU A 38 -10.37 23.30 -10.60
CA LEU A 38 -11.46 22.33 -10.37
C LEU A 38 -11.21 21.06 -11.19
N GLY A 39 -11.52 19.91 -10.59
CA GLY A 39 -11.27 18.59 -11.19
C GLY A 39 -9.89 18.03 -10.87
N MET A 40 -8.97 18.81 -10.26
CA MET A 40 -7.66 18.28 -9.84
C MET A 40 -7.83 17.19 -8.76
N PRO A 41 -7.20 16.02 -8.88
CA PRO A 41 -7.27 14.96 -7.87
C PRO A 41 -6.36 15.26 -6.67
N LEU A 42 -6.65 16.36 -5.95
CA LEU A 42 -5.78 16.85 -4.88
C LEU A 42 -5.63 15.84 -3.73
N LEU A 43 -6.74 15.21 -3.32
CA LEU A 43 -6.75 14.17 -2.28
C LEU A 43 -6.87 12.78 -2.87
N SER A 44 -7.63 12.63 -3.95
CA SER A 44 -7.92 11.36 -4.60
C SER A 44 -8.58 11.61 -5.95
N LEU A 45 -8.45 10.66 -6.88
CA LEU A 45 -9.23 10.66 -8.12
C LEU A 45 -10.73 10.58 -7.84
N SER A 46 -11.16 9.85 -6.81
CA SER A 46 -12.57 9.77 -6.39
C SER A 46 -13.06 11.02 -5.65
N LEU A 47 -12.14 11.85 -5.15
CA LEU A 47 -12.40 13.06 -4.41
C LEU A 47 -11.77 14.29 -5.11
N ALA A 48 -11.90 14.40 -6.43
CA ALA A 48 -11.36 15.51 -7.19
C ALA A 48 -11.89 16.87 -6.69
N LEU A 49 -11.07 17.93 -6.80
CA LEU A 49 -11.38 19.25 -6.26
C LEU A 49 -12.68 19.81 -6.87
N ARG A 50 -13.67 20.15 -6.03
CA ARG A 50 -14.94 20.74 -6.44
C ARG A 50 -15.53 21.61 -5.32
N ARG A 51 -16.48 22.47 -5.68
CA ARG A 51 -17.14 23.39 -4.74
C ARG A 51 -18.17 22.69 -3.85
N GLU A 52 -18.84 21.66 -4.37
CA GLU A 52 -19.86 20.91 -3.66
C GLU A 52 -19.21 19.92 -2.68
N ARG A 53 -19.90 19.69 -1.57
CA ARG A 53 -19.47 18.70 -0.59
C ARG A 53 -19.55 17.28 -1.15
N TYR A 54 -18.59 16.46 -0.80
CA TYR A 54 -18.67 15.02 -0.95
C TYR A 54 -19.48 14.41 0.16
N MET A 55 -20.29 13.42 -0.18
CA MET A 55 -21.19 12.74 0.73
C MET A 55 -20.61 11.38 1.16
N HIS A 56 -21.17 10.80 2.20
CA HIS A 56 -20.74 9.58 2.87
C HIS A 56 -20.32 8.43 1.93
N GLY A 57 -21.10 8.15 0.87
CA GLY A 57 -20.85 7.04 -0.05
C GLY A 57 -19.52 7.13 -0.82
N VAL A 58 -18.93 8.32 -0.91
CA VAL A 58 -17.62 8.54 -1.56
C VAL A 58 -16.53 8.76 -0.50
N VAL A 59 -16.87 9.50 0.58
CA VAL A 59 -15.91 9.87 1.63
C VAL A 59 -15.50 8.66 2.46
N ARG A 60 -16.46 7.79 2.82
CA ARG A 60 -16.18 6.63 3.67
C ARG A 60 -15.21 5.64 3.01
N PRO A 61 -15.39 5.17 1.77
CA PRO A 61 -14.43 4.27 1.12
C PRO A 61 -13.00 4.82 1.11
N PHE A 62 -12.84 6.12 0.84
CA PHE A 62 -11.52 6.76 0.85
C PHE A 62 -10.88 6.74 2.24
N LEU A 63 -11.61 7.12 3.30
CA LEU A 63 -11.10 7.13 4.67
C LEU A 63 -10.86 5.73 5.23
N ASP A 64 -11.74 4.77 4.94
CA ASP A 64 -11.56 3.38 5.32
C ASP A 64 -10.30 2.78 4.66
N GLY A 65 -9.95 3.22 3.43
CA GLY A 65 -8.71 2.85 2.75
C GLY A 65 -7.43 3.29 3.48
N LEU A 66 -7.51 4.28 4.38
CA LEU A 66 -6.38 4.71 5.21
C LEU A 66 -6.24 3.90 6.51
N LEU A 67 -7.28 3.19 6.95
CA LEU A 67 -7.36 2.53 8.25
C LEU A 67 -6.93 1.06 8.19
N PRO A 68 -6.46 0.48 9.32
CA PRO A 68 -6.31 -0.96 9.45
C PRO A 68 -7.61 -1.72 9.14
N GLU A 69 -7.48 -2.98 8.76
CA GLU A 69 -8.60 -3.85 8.43
C GLU A 69 -8.74 -4.99 9.46
N GLY A 70 -9.88 -5.69 9.43
CA GLY A 70 -10.12 -6.91 10.19
C GLY A 70 -9.89 -6.79 11.71
N GLU A 71 -9.16 -7.74 12.26
CA GLU A 71 -8.89 -7.80 13.72
C GLU A 71 -8.02 -6.64 14.20
N ALA A 72 -7.07 -6.16 13.38
CA ALA A 72 -6.25 -5.00 13.71
C ALA A 72 -7.11 -3.74 13.90
N ARG A 73 -8.12 -3.53 13.05
CA ARG A 73 -9.08 -2.42 13.20
C ARG A 73 -9.85 -2.51 14.52
N GLN A 74 -10.31 -3.70 14.87
CA GLN A 74 -11.03 -3.92 16.14
C GLN A 74 -10.14 -3.71 17.38
N ALA A 75 -8.88 -4.14 17.31
CA ALA A 75 -7.93 -3.95 18.40
C ALA A 75 -7.61 -2.47 18.63
N VAL A 76 -7.37 -1.71 17.54
CA VAL A 76 -7.19 -0.26 17.61
C VAL A 76 -8.43 0.44 18.16
N ALA A 77 -9.62 0.06 17.68
CA ALA A 77 -10.88 0.63 18.15
C ALA A 77 -11.05 0.45 19.66
N ARG A 78 -10.80 -0.75 20.18
CA ARG A 78 -10.82 -1.00 21.64
C ARG A 78 -9.81 -0.13 22.39
N LYS A 79 -8.59 0.02 21.84
CA LYS A 79 -7.52 0.79 22.50
C LYS A 79 -7.86 2.28 22.62
N PHE A 80 -8.55 2.84 21.63
CA PHE A 80 -8.97 4.24 21.64
C PHE A 80 -10.39 4.48 22.14
N GLY A 81 -11.09 3.44 22.60
CA GLY A 81 -12.45 3.55 23.13
C GLY A 81 -13.49 3.95 22.08
N VAL A 82 -13.28 3.56 20.83
CA VAL A 82 -14.21 3.79 19.71
C VAL A 82 -14.76 2.47 19.19
N VAL A 83 -15.85 2.52 18.41
CA VAL A 83 -16.40 1.34 17.73
C VAL A 83 -15.61 1.05 16.46
N GLY A 84 -15.36 -0.22 16.13
CA GLY A 84 -14.58 -0.60 14.94
C GLY A 84 -15.18 -0.11 13.61
N ASP A 85 -16.49 0.11 13.55
CA ASP A 85 -17.18 0.67 12.37
C ASP A 85 -17.22 2.21 12.35
N ASP A 86 -16.76 2.86 13.41
CA ASP A 86 -16.67 4.33 13.49
C ASP A 86 -15.41 4.82 12.77
N THR A 87 -15.53 4.98 11.46
CA THR A 87 -14.45 5.53 10.61
C THR A 87 -13.99 6.92 11.06
N PHE A 88 -14.92 7.79 11.49
CA PHE A 88 -14.59 9.14 11.96
C PHE A 88 -13.75 9.12 13.23
N GLY A 89 -14.19 8.34 14.23
CA GLY A 89 -13.48 8.19 15.50
C GLY A 89 -12.10 7.56 15.32
N LEU A 90 -11.96 6.56 14.44
CA LEU A 90 -10.67 5.94 14.11
C LEU A 90 -9.72 6.90 13.41
N ILE A 91 -10.17 7.65 12.42
CA ILE A 91 -9.36 8.67 11.74
C ILE A 91 -8.95 9.78 12.72
N ARG A 92 -9.87 10.22 13.59
CA ARG A 92 -9.55 11.19 14.66
C ARG A 92 -8.43 10.69 15.57
N ALA A 93 -8.42 9.39 15.86
CA ALA A 93 -7.41 8.77 16.73
C ALA A 93 -6.06 8.54 16.05
N LEU A 94 -6.04 8.17 14.76
CA LEU A 94 -4.85 7.65 14.07
C LEU A 94 -4.33 8.57 12.95
N GLY A 95 -5.09 9.52 12.47
CA GLY A 95 -4.88 10.21 11.19
C GLY A 95 -3.65 11.12 11.10
N ARG A 96 -2.76 11.16 12.10
CA ARG A 96 -1.59 12.05 12.11
C ARG A 96 -0.42 11.56 11.24
N ASP A 97 -0.36 10.26 10.92
CA ASP A 97 0.58 9.69 9.94
C ASP A 97 -0.13 8.62 9.12
N CYS A 98 -0.68 9.01 7.98
CA CYS A 98 -1.38 8.13 7.04
C CYS A 98 -0.44 7.65 5.92
N ALA A 99 -0.96 6.75 5.09
CA ALA A 99 -0.40 6.51 3.77
C ALA A 99 -0.40 7.81 2.95
N GLY A 100 0.66 8.03 2.20
CA GLY A 100 0.83 9.27 1.45
C GLY A 100 1.19 10.47 2.32
N ALA A 101 0.81 11.67 1.87
CA ALA A 101 1.15 12.94 2.52
C ALA A 101 0.03 13.49 3.43
N LEU A 102 -1.05 12.73 3.60
CA LEU A 102 -2.19 13.20 4.39
C LEU A 102 -1.89 13.19 5.88
N VAL A 103 -2.33 14.26 6.54
CA VAL A 103 -2.48 14.34 7.99
C VAL A 103 -3.91 14.78 8.28
N ILE A 104 -4.61 14.01 9.11
CA ILE A 104 -6.00 14.27 9.47
C ILE A 104 -6.09 14.36 10.99
N GLN A 105 -6.52 15.49 11.48
CA GLN A 105 -6.58 15.76 12.93
C GLN A 105 -7.75 16.69 13.28
N PRO A 106 -8.19 16.75 14.56
CA PRO A 106 -9.21 17.69 14.98
C PRO A 106 -8.91 19.12 14.55
N VAL A 107 -9.93 19.87 14.13
CA VAL A 107 -9.77 21.27 13.70
C VAL A 107 -9.20 22.15 14.81
N ASP A 108 -9.50 21.84 16.08
CA ASP A 108 -9.05 22.58 17.26
C ASP A 108 -7.61 22.21 17.68
N ASP A 109 -6.98 21.24 17.04
CA ASP A 109 -5.55 20.92 17.28
C ASP A 109 -4.67 22.05 16.72
N ALA A 110 -3.94 22.70 17.62
CA ALA A 110 -3.38 24.04 17.48
C ALA A 110 -2.22 24.18 16.48
N SER A 111 -1.78 23.12 15.81
CA SER A 111 -0.62 23.24 14.90
C SER A 111 -0.81 22.42 13.63
N PRO A 112 -0.58 23.03 12.46
CA PRO A 112 -0.36 22.23 11.28
C PRO A 112 0.82 21.27 11.53
N PRO A 113 0.78 20.06 10.98
CA PRO A 113 1.89 19.14 11.08
C PRO A 113 3.06 19.63 10.21
N THR A 114 3.76 20.64 10.73
CA THR A 114 4.91 21.27 10.06
C THR A 114 6.22 20.59 10.39
N SER A 115 6.21 19.60 11.32
CA SER A 115 7.43 18.92 11.70
C SER A 115 7.89 17.99 10.59
N THR A 116 8.78 18.50 9.77
CA THR A 116 9.67 17.68 8.93
C THR A 116 10.79 17.07 9.76
N THR A 117 11.02 17.55 11.00
CA THR A 117 12.07 17.06 11.90
C THR A 117 11.61 15.78 12.57
N LEU A 118 12.45 14.75 12.54
CA LEU A 118 12.20 13.48 13.20
C LEU A 118 12.21 13.65 14.73
N THR A 119 11.03 13.64 15.33
CA THR A 119 10.86 13.57 16.78
C THR A 119 10.40 12.15 17.11
N ALA A 120 11.35 11.21 17.17
CA ALA A 120 11.05 9.81 17.46
C ALA A 120 11.67 9.45 18.83
N GLU A 121 10.94 8.66 19.61
CA GLU A 121 11.47 8.08 20.84
C GLU A 121 12.39 6.93 20.46
N ARG A 122 13.69 7.05 20.76
CA ARG A 122 14.71 6.06 20.41
C ARG A 122 14.37 4.72 21.07
N LEU A 123 14.48 3.64 20.30
CA LEU A 123 14.23 2.28 20.73
C LEU A 123 15.51 1.45 20.67
N ASN A 124 15.68 0.57 21.65
CA ASN A 124 16.62 -0.54 21.59
C ASN A 124 15.93 -1.83 21.08
N ASP A 125 16.71 -2.90 20.87
CA ASP A 125 16.20 -4.13 20.29
C ASP A 125 15.16 -4.85 21.18
N ASP A 126 15.30 -4.77 22.50
CA ASP A 126 14.36 -5.37 23.45
C ASP A 126 13.01 -4.63 23.41
N GLU A 127 13.04 -3.30 23.35
CA GLU A 127 11.83 -2.47 23.24
C GLU A 127 11.11 -2.72 21.92
N ILE A 128 11.84 -2.94 20.80
CA ILE A 128 11.23 -3.33 19.52
C ILE A 128 10.62 -4.73 19.64
N ALA A 129 11.32 -5.67 20.27
CA ALA A 129 10.82 -7.02 20.50
C ALA A 129 9.50 -7.02 21.30
N ASP A 130 9.42 -6.17 22.34
CA ASP A 130 8.21 -5.99 23.14
C ASP A 130 7.05 -5.38 22.34
N LEU A 131 7.34 -4.38 21.50
CA LEU A 131 6.33 -3.81 20.58
C LEU A 131 5.80 -4.86 19.61
N VAL A 132 6.69 -5.64 19.00
CA VAL A 132 6.31 -6.73 18.08
C VAL A 132 5.49 -7.81 18.79
N ALA A 133 5.86 -8.19 20.03
CA ALA A 133 5.11 -9.16 20.82
C ALA A 133 3.68 -8.73 21.14
N ASN A 134 3.45 -7.41 21.18
CA ASN A 134 2.17 -6.82 21.56
C ASN A 134 1.31 -6.35 20.38
N LEU A 135 1.69 -6.64 19.12
CA LEU A 135 0.99 -6.13 17.93
C LEU A 135 -0.49 -6.55 17.85
N GLN A 136 -0.86 -7.73 18.35
CA GLN A 136 -2.27 -8.15 18.41
C GLN A 136 -3.13 -7.24 19.28
N SER A 137 -2.57 -6.68 20.34
CA SER A 137 -3.28 -5.78 21.26
C SER A 137 -3.05 -4.30 20.94
N ALA A 138 -1.95 -3.98 20.28
CA ALA A 138 -1.53 -2.65 19.88
C ALA A 138 -1.01 -2.62 18.44
N PRO A 139 -1.89 -2.84 17.43
CA PRO A 139 -1.51 -2.80 16.01
C PRO A 139 -0.82 -1.48 15.66
N LEU A 140 0.14 -1.53 14.72
CA LEU A 140 0.93 -0.38 14.26
C LEU A 140 1.84 0.24 15.35
N GLY A 141 1.91 -0.35 16.54
CA GLY A 141 2.46 0.32 17.72
C GLY A 141 1.58 1.47 18.25
N ALA A 142 0.35 1.60 17.72
CA ALA A 142 -0.53 2.70 18.08
C ALA A 142 -0.91 2.73 19.56
N GLY A 143 -0.95 3.90 20.13
CA GLY A 143 -1.36 4.15 21.52
C GLY A 143 -0.64 5.35 22.12
N GLY A 144 -1.22 5.95 23.17
CA GLY A 144 -0.63 7.14 23.78
C GLY A 144 -0.40 8.26 22.77
N ARG A 145 0.87 8.60 22.53
CA ARG A 145 1.30 9.62 21.55
C ARG A 145 1.46 9.10 20.12
N VAL A 146 1.46 7.76 19.91
CA VAL A 146 1.60 7.14 18.58
C VAL A 146 0.26 7.12 17.87
N ARG A 147 0.11 7.88 16.79
CA ARG A 147 -1.14 8.10 16.07
C ARG A 147 -0.93 7.89 14.58
N ILE A 148 -0.76 6.63 14.20
CA ILE A 148 -0.40 6.20 12.86
C ILE A 148 -1.53 5.37 12.27
N SER A 149 -1.80 5.57 10.99
CA SER A 149 -2.80 4.82 10.22
C SER A 149 -2.18 4.25 8.94
N LEU A 150 -2.25 2.94 8.79
CA LEU A 150 -1.86 2.26 7.56
C LEU A 150 -2.80 1.07 7.32
N ALA A 151 -3.28 0.95 6.08
CA ALA A 151 -4.21 -0.10 5.68
C ALA A 151 -3.58 -1.51 5.73
N GLY A 152 -4.45 -2.52 5.73
CA GLY A 152 -4.13 -3.94 5.62
C GLY A 152 -4.49 -4.76 6.84
N VAL A 153 -4.51 -6.07 6.64
CA VAL A 153 -4.94 -7.08 7.64
C VAL A 153 -3.77 -7.61 8.46
N GLN A 154 -2.59 -7.76 7.84
CA GLN A 154 -1.40 -8.29 8.50
C GLN A 154 -0.92 -7.37 9.63
N GLU A 155 -0.51 -7.98 10.74
CA GLU A 155 0.16 -7.28 11.84
C GLU A 155 1.41 -6.56 11.35
N LYS A 156 1.58 -5.31 11.76
CA LYS A 156 2.73 -4.48 11.36
C LYS A 156 3.04 -3.45 12.41
N LEU A 157 4.32 -3.12 12.56
CA LEU A 157 4.84 -2.04 13.38
C LEU A 157 5.39 -0.95 12.46
N LEU A 158 5.07 0.31 12.74
CA LEU A 158 5.62 1.43 11.99
C LEU A 158 6.66 2.15 12.83
N LEU A 159 7.87 2.22 12.31
CA LEU A 159 9.00 2.88 12.95
C LEU A 159 9.65 3.90 12.01
N THR A 160 10.46 4.75 12.60
CA THR A 160 11.30 5.71 11.88
C THR A 160 12.76 5.29 11.99
N ARG A 161 13.46 5.21 10.85
CA ARG A 161 14.92 5.06 10.84
C ARG A 161 15.54 6.44 11.04
N MET A 162 16.30 6.59 12.10
CA MET A 162 16.97 7.84 12.41
C MET A 162 18.25 8.01 11.55
N PRO A 163 18.78 9.23 11.37
CA PRO A 163 19.97 9.45 10.53
C PRO A 163 21.21 8.65 10.93
N ASP A 164 21.34 8.30 12.21
CA ASP A 164 22.42 7.45 12.72
C ASP A 164 22.15 5.95 12.60
N GLY A 165 21.04 5.56 11.94
CA GLY A 165 20.64 4.18 11.73
C GLY A 165 19.85 3.55 12.87
N ALA A 166 19.67 4.23 14.00
CA ALA A 166 18.85 3.73 15.10
C ALA A 166 17.35 3.74 14.76
N TRP A 167 16.61 2.88 15.45
CA TRP A 167 15.14 2.88 15.36
C TRP A 167 14.52 3.85 16.34
N GLY A 168 13.42 4.46 15.94
CA GLY A 168 12.63 5.34 16.80
C GLY A 168 11.14 5.10 16.62
N LEU A 169 10.39 5.19 17.71
CA LEU A 169 8.94 5.19 17.70
C LEU A 169 8.44 6.59 17.32
N PRO A 170 7.76 6.74 16.18
CA PRO A 170 7.25 8.05 15.77
C PRO A 170 6.11 8.49 16.67
N VAL A 171 6.20 9.70 17.22
CA VAL A 171 5.21 10.29 18.13
C VAL A 171 4.72 11.63 17.60
N ASP A 172 3.53 12.04 18.03
CA ASP A 172 2.94 13.36 17.75
C ASP A 172 2.87 13.76 16.26
N GLY A 173 2.71 12.77 15.37
CA GLY A 173 2.60 12.99 13.93
C GLY A 173 3.94 13.03 13.18
N THR A 174 5.03 12.66 13.85
CA THR A 174 6.32 12.37 13.18
C THR A 174 6.09 11.28 12.11
N PRO A 175 6.62 11.45 10.89
CA PRO A 175 6.46 10.45 9.84
C PRO A 175 7.16 9.14 10.21
N SER A 176 6.46 8.01 10.08
CA SER A 176 7.10 6.71 10.02
C SER A 176 7.78 6.53 8.66
N THR A 177 8.95 5.89 8.63
CA THR A 177 9.74 5.66 7.41
C THR A 177 9.80 4.20 6.99
N HIS A 178 9.48 3.28 7.90
CA HIS A 178 9.56 1.84 7.67
C HIS A 178 8.35 1.11 8.25
N ILE A 179 8.02 0.00 7.61
CA ILE A 179 6.98 -0.94 8.02
C ILE A 179 7.67 -2.25 8.36
N LEU A 180 7.53 -2.71 9.59
CA LEU A 180 8.06 -3.97 10.09
C LEU A 180 6.91 -4.97 10.19
N LYS A 181 6.98 -6.08 9.45
CA LYS A 181 5.94 -7.11 9.44
C LYS A 181 6.54 -8.41 10.02
N PRO A 182 6.02 -8.92 11.13
CA PRO A 182 6.42 -10.22 11.65
C PRO A 182 5.85 -11.36 10.80
N GLU A 183 6.41 -12.54 11.00
CA GLU A 183 5.88 -13.78 10.42
C GLU A 183 4.42 -13.98 10.83
N ILE A 184 3.60 -14.43 9.90
CA ILE A 184 2.20 -14.76 10.16
C ILE A 184 2.13 -16.17 10.75
N ALA A 185 1.71 -16.31 11.99
CA ALA A 185 1.75 -17.56 12.74
C ALA A 185 1.13 -18.79 12.03
N ARG A 186 0.04 -18.57 11.25
CA ARG A 186 -0.61 -19.64 10.47
C ARG A 186 0.04 -19.93 9.12
N PHE A 187 0.95 -19.06 8.67
CA PHE A 187 1.65 -19.17 7.39
C PHE A 187 3.15 -19.02 7.61
N PRO A 188 3.87 -20.13 7.85
CA PRO A 188 5.29 -20.08 8.12
C PRO A 188 6.09 -19.56 6.91
N ASN A 189 7.24 -18.95 7.19
CA ASN A 189 8.15 -18.38 6.19
C ASN A 189 7.57 -17.22 5.38
N THR A 190 6.58 -16.48 5.91
CA THR A 190 6.04 -15.29 5.20
C THR A 190 7.09 -14.19 5.05
N VAL A 191 8.02 -14.06 5.97
CA VAL A 191 9.12 -13.09 5.91
C VAL A 191 10.07 -13.42 4.75
N GLU A 192 10.52 -14.65 4.65
CA GLU A 192 11.41 -15.12 3.59
C GLU A 192 10.71 -15.07 2.21
N ASN A 193 9.44 -15.46 2.17
CA ASN A 193 8.63 -15.47 0.96
C ASN A 193 8.46 -14.05 0.40
N GLU A 194 8.02 -13.09 1.22
CA GLU A 194 7.84 -11.70 0.79
C GLU A 194 9.20 -11.08 0.40
N ALA A 195 10.25 -11.26 1.22
CA ALA A 195 11.57 -10.74 0.92
C ALA A 195 12.13 -11.30 -0.41
N PHE A 196 11.98 -12.59 -0.66
CA PHE A 196 12.38 -13.24 -1.90
C PHE A 196 11.62 -12.66 -3.10
N CYS A 197 10.29 -12.61 -3.05
CA CYS A 197 9.47 -12.10 -4.16
C CYS A 197 9.76 -10.63 -4.48
N MET A 198 9.97 -9.80 -3.46
CA MET A 198 10.37 -8.40 -3.63
C MET A 198 11.76 -8.28 -4.26
N ARG A 199 12.71 -9.14 -3.90
CA ARG A 199 14.05 -9.20 -4.51
C ARG A 199 13.99 -9.69 -5.96
N VAL A 200 13.14 -10.68 -6.29
CA VAL A 200 12.91 -11.08 -7.70
C VAL A 200 12.45 -9.89 -8.53
N ALA A 201 11.48 -9.11 -8.04
CA ALA A 201 11.04 -7.88 -8.71
C ALA A 201 12.21 -6.91 -8.95
N LYS A 202 13.06 -6.70 -7.94
CA LYS A 202 14.24 -5.83 -8.02
C LYS A 202 15.24 -6.31 -9.05
N HIS A 203 15.57 -7.61 -9.09
CA HIS A 203 16.49 -8.19 -10.07
C HIS A 203 15.93 -8.18 -11.51
N LEU A 204 14.60 -8.19 -11.65
CA LEU A 204 13.95 -7.92 -12.94
C LEU A 204 14.00 -6.45 -13.35
N GLY A 205 14.51 -5.55 -12.50
CA GLY A 205 14.56 -4.12 -12.74
C GLY A 205 13.20 -3.42 -12.65
N LEU A 206 12.25 -4.03 -11.96
CA LEU A 206 10.95 -3.39 -11.70
C LEU A 206 11.08 -2.39 -10.55
N ALA A 207 10.31 -1.31 -10.61
CA ALA A 207 10.20 -0.41 -9.49
C ALA A 207 9.50 -1.15 -8.33
N VAL A 208 10.20 -1.34 -7.22
CA VAL A 208 9.72 -2.07 -6.04
C VAL A 208 10.23 -1.41 -4.77
N ALA A 209 9.45 -1.46 -3.69
CA ALA A 209 9.88 -0.95 -2.38
C ALA A 209 11.13 -1.71 -1.89
N ASN A 210 12.06 -1.00 -1.26
CA ASN A 210 13.23 -1.64 -0.68
C ASN A 210 12.84 -2.49 0.53
N VAL A 211 13.46 -3.67 0.64
CA VAL A 211 13.22 -4.59 1.76
C VAL A 211 14.52 -5.11 2.33
N GLU A 212 14.54 -5.27 3.64
CA GLU A 212 15.54 -6.02 4.39
C GLU A 212 14.85 -6.98 5.36
N THR A 213 15.58 -7.92 5.93
CA THR A 213 15.09 -8.79 7.00
C THR A 213 15.83 -8.49 8.29
N ALA A 214 15.12 -8.49 9.41
CA ALA A 214 15.70 -8.25 10.74
C ALA A 214 15.15 -9.27 11.75
N THR A 215 15.81 -9.38 12.89
CA THR A 215 15.38 -10.24 14.00
C THR A 215 15.44 -9.44 15.29
N PHE A 216 14.31 -9.33 15.99
CA PHE A 216 14.22 -8.70 17.30
C PHE A 216 13.58 -9.69 18.29
N GLY A 217 14.22 -9.93 19.43
CA GLY A 217 13.73 -10.88 20.42
C GLY A 217 13.54 -12.31 19.87
N GLY A 218 14.35 -12.73 18.92
CA GLY A 218 14.23 -14.03 18.25
C GLY A 218 13.09 -14.14 17.22
N ARG A 219 12.35 -13.07 16.95
CA ARG A 219 11.29 -13.02 15.92
C ARG A 219 11.83 -12.40 14.64
N LYS A 220 11.68 -13.11 13.54
CA LYS A 220 12.02 -12.60 12.21
C LYS A 220 10.95 -11.62 11.71
N LEU A 221 11.40 -10.56 11.05
CA LEU A 221 10.55 -9.55 10.42
C LEU A 221 11.08 -9.20 9.02
N ILE A 222 10.17 -8.93 8.11
CA ILE A 222 10.52 -8.16 6.93
C ILE A 222 10.37 -6.67 7.27
N VAL A 223 11.35 -5.88 6.86
CA VAL A 223 11.42 -4.44 7.03
C VAL A 223 11.28 -3.81 5.66
N VAL A 224 10.20 -3.08 5.44
CA VAL A 224 9.88 -2.43 4.16
C VAL A 224 10.09 -0.93 4.31
N GLU A 225 10.94 -0.36 3.48
CA GLU A 225 11.10 1.09 3.38
C GLU A 225 9.86 1.70 2.71
N ARG A 226 9.30 2.73 3.32
CA ARG A 226 8.15 3.44 2.77
C ARG A 226 8.58 4.29 1.58
N TYR A 227 8.12 3.93 0.39
CA TYR A 227 8.40 4.67 -0.86
C TYR A 227 7.72 6.05 -0.91
N ASP A 228 6.75 6.30 -0.03
CA ASP A 228 6.04 7.57 0.11
C ASP A 228 6.70 8.50 1.15
N ARG A 229 7.96 8.22 1.51
CA ARG A 229 8.79 9.02 2.42
C ARG A 229 10.16 9.25 1.79
N VAL A 230 10.63 10.49 1.81
CA VAL A 230 12.00 10.85 1.43
C VAL A 230 12.71 11.38 2.66
N VAL A 231 13.75 10.66 3.09
CA VAL A 231 14.59 11.08 4.22
C VAL A 231 15.74 11.91 3.68
N HIS A 232 15.83 13.16 4.11
CA HIS A 232 16.90 14.08 3.71
C HIS A 232 18.11 13.97 4.66
N SER A 233 19.26 14.43 4.20
CA SER A 233 20.51 14.38 4.96
C SER A 233 20.50 15.23 6.25
N ASP A 234 19.62 16.22 6.35
CA ASP A 234 19.40 17.03 7.55
C ASP A 234 18.47 16.34 8.59
N GLY A 235 18.01 15.12 8.30
CA GLY A 235 17.08 14.37 9.13
C GLY A 235 15.61 14.75 8.94
N SER A 236 15.29 15.65 8.01
CA SER A 236 13.90 15.92 7.66
C SER A 236 13.31 14.79 6.83
N VAL A 237 12.00 14.60 6.91
CA VAL A 237 11.25 13.63 6.11
C VAL A 237 10.16 14.32 5.32
N GLU A 238 10.27 14.22 4.01
CA GLU A 238 9.23 14.63 3.09
C GLU A 238 8.24 13.49 2.88
N ARG A 239 6.94 13.81 2.86
CA ARG A 239 5.87 12.87 2.48
C ARG A 239 5.54 13.06 1.02
N ILE A 240 5.35 11.96 0.29
CA ILE A 240 4.83 11.96 -1.08
C ILE A 240 3.40 11.43 -1.01
N HIS A 241 2.44 12.16 -1.61
CA HIS A 241 1.05 11.73 -1.56
C HIS A 241 0.81 10.51 -2.44
N GLN A 242 -0.04 9.61 -1.94
CA GLN A 242 -0.48 8.40 -2.64
C GLN A 242 -1.91 8.02 -2.28
N GLU A 243 -2.52 7.23 -3.13
CA GLU A 243 -3.79 6.54 -2.89
C GLU A 243 -3.76 5.13 -3.48
N ASP A 244 -4.40 4.15 -2.85
CA ASP A 244 -4.58 2.82 -3.46
C ASP A 244 -5.67 2.85 -4.54
N LEU A 245 -5.71 1.83 -5.43
CA LEU A 245 -6.66 1.83 -6.54
C LEU A 245 -8.12 1.61 -6.10
N CYS A 246 -8.39 1.08 -4.91
CA CYS A 246 -9.74 1.10 -4.35
C CYS A 246 -10.16 2.53 -3.98
N GLN A 247 -9.26 3.31 -3.36
CA GLN A 247 -9.50 4.72 -3.06
C GLN A 247 -9.69 5.54 -4.34
N ALA A 248 -8.82 5.36 -5.33
CA ALA A 248 -8.85 6.06 -6.61
C ALA A 248 -10.17 5.83 -7.37
N ILE A 249 -10.68 4.60 -7.32
CA ILE A 249 -11.93 4.21 -7.99
C ILE A 249 -13.18 4.50 -7.13
N GLY A 250 -12.99 4.80 -5.84
CA GLY A 250 -14.09 5.03 -4.88
C GLY A 250 -14.81 3.75 -4.45
N VAL A 251 -14.10 2.64 -4.39
CA VAL A 251 -14.61 1.32 -3.99
C VAL A 251 -14.22 1.03 -2.55
N SER A 252 -15.15 0.44 -1.76
CA SER A 252 -14.86 0.02 -0.39
C SER A 252 -13.76 -1.05 -0.34
N HIS A 253 -12.94 -1.01 0.70
CA HIS A 253 -11.91 -2.03 0.96
C HIS A 253 -12.47 -3.46 1.07
N ASP A 254 -13.73 -3.65 1.44
CA ASP A 254 -14.42 -4.95 1.46
C ASP A 254 -14.62 -5.53 0.05
N LYS A 255 -14.50 -4.69 -0.99
CA LYS A 255 -14.63 -5.07 -2.40
C LYS A 255 -13.29 -4.94 -3.13
N LYS A 256 -12.20 -5.34 -2.51
CA LYS A 256 -10.88 -5.27 -3.12
C LYS A 256 -10.59 -6.39 -4.12
N TYR A 257 -11.35 -7.50 -4.05
CA TYR A 257 -11.28 -8.65 -4.95
C TYR A 257 -12.30 -8.53 -6.09
N GLU A 258 -11.93 -8.98 -7.28
CA GLU A 258 -12.82 -8.92 -8.45
C GLU A 258 -14.07 -9.78 -8.25
N GLU A 259 -13.95 -10.95 -7.61
CA GLU A 259 -15.11 -11.83 -7.33
C GLU A 259 -16.14 -11.21 -6.40
N ASP A 260 -15.71 -10.29 -5.51
CA ASP A 260 -16.60 -9.54 -4.62
C ASP A 260 -17.19 -8.28 -5.28
N GLY A 261 -17.01 -8.13 -6.59
CA GLY A 261 -17.44 -6.96 -7.37
C GLY A 261 -16.48 -5.79 -7.31
N GLY A 262 -15.22 -6.06 -6.98
CA GLY A 262 -14.11 -5.10 -7.02
C GLY A 262 -13.62 -4.79 -8.44
N PRO A 263 -12.53 -4.02 -8.55
CA PRO A 263 -11.99 -3.64 -9.84
C PRO A 263 -11.35 -4.84 -10.56
N SER A 264 -11.63 -4.97 -11.86
CA SER A 264 -10.87 -5.85 -12.76
C SER A 264 -9.58 -5.18 -13.22
N LEU A 265 -8.63 -5.96 -13.73
CA LEU A 265 -7.41 -5.45 -14.36
C LEU A 265 -7.72 -4.46 -15.50
N ALA A 266 -8.73 -4.74 -16.32
CA ALA A 266 -9.15 -3.84 -17.40
C ALA A 266 -9.61 -2.48 -16.85
N ARG A 267 -10.43 -2.45 -15.79
CA ARG A 267 -10.87 -1.20 -15.16
C ARG A 267 -9.71 -0.40 -14.58
N ILE A 268 -8.73 -1.08 -14.01
CA ILE A 268 -7.50 -0.44 -13.51
C ILE A 268 -6.68 0.13 -14.66
N ALA A 269 -6.49 -0.62 -15.74
CA ALA A 269 -5.76 -0.17 -16.91
C ALA A 269 -6.41 1.05 -17.58
N ASP A 270 -7.74 1.06 -17.70
CA ASP A 270 -8.50 2.23 -18.21
C ASP A 270 -8.25 3.47 -17.34
N LEU A 271 -8.28 3.32 -16.01
CA LEU A 271 -7.96 4.40 -15.09
C LEU A 271 -6.53 4.92 -15.29
N LEU A 272 -5.54 4.00 -15.34
CA LEU A 272 -4.13 4.36 -15.53
C LEU A 272 -3.91 5.04 -16.87
N GLN A 273 -4.52 4.53 -17.94
CA GLN A 273 -4.41 5.13 -19.28
C GLN A 273 -4.95 6.56 -19.31
N ALA A 274 -6.06 6.81 -18.60
CA ALA A 274 -6.70 8.12 -18.55
C ALA A 274 -5.97 9.13 -17.66
N THR A 275 -5.25 8.67 -16.61
CA THR A 275 -4.76 9.55 -15.54
C THR A 275 -3.25 9.53 -15.34
N ALA A 276 -2.59 8.41 -15.62
CA ALA A 276 -1.16 8.17 -15.37
C ALA A 276 -0.36 7.82 -16.64
N GLY A 277 -1.04 7.70 -17.78
CA GLY A 277 -0.44 7.49 -19.08
C GLY A 277 0.01 6.06 -19.40
N PRO A 278 0.48 5.82 -20.63
CA PRO A 278 0.80 4.48 -21.16
C PRO A 278 1.92 3.78 -20.41
N ASP A 279 2.89 4.50 -19.86
CA ASP A 279 3.99 3.91 -19.10
C ASP A 279 3.48 3.20 -17.83
N SER A 280 2.44 3.75 -17.19
CA SER A 280 1.81 3.12 -16.02
C SER A 280 0.99 1.87 -16.41
N VAL A 281 0.42 1.84 -17.61
CA VAL A 281 -0.27 0.63 -18.13
C VAL A 281 0.76 -0.47 -18.43
N GLU A 282 1.91 -0.13 -18.98
CA GLU A 282 3.00 -1.09 -19.18
C GLU A 282 3.58 -1.57 -17.84
N ALA A 283 3.74 -0.68 -16.86
CA ALA A 283 4.16 -1.07 -15.51
C ALA A 283 3.16 -2.04 -14.86
N LEU A 284 1.86 -1.83 -15.06
CA LEU A 284 0.82 -2.79 -14.63
C LEU A 284 1.00 -4.15 -15.31
N LEU A 285 1.27 -4.18 -16.63
CA LEU A 285 1.50 -5.44 -17.35
C LEU A 285 2.71 -6.21 -16.79
N ARG A 286 3.80 -5.51 -16.51
CA ARG A 286 4.99 -6.09 -15.88
C ARG A 286 4.66 -6.65 -14.50
N ALA A 287 3.90 -5.91 -13.69
CA ALA A 287 3.47 -6.31 -12.35
C ALA A 287 2.56 -7.56 -12.39
N VAL A 288 1.58 -7.59 -13.29
CA VAL A 288 0.68 -8.74 -13.47
C VAL A 288 1.46 -9.98 -13.91
N THR A 289 2.38 -9.82 -14.87
CA THR A 289 3.25 -10.93 -15.32
C THR A 289 4.08 -11.49 -14.17
N LEU A 290 4.69 -10.62 -13.36
CA LEU A 290 5.43 -11.04 -12.18
C LEU A 290 4.54 -11.75 -11.15
N ASN A 291 3.37 -11.18 -10.81
CA ASN A 291 2.45 -11.77 -9.84
C ASN A 291 2.01 -13.19 -10.26
N VAL A 292 1.77 -13.41 -11.54
CA VAL A 292 1.49 -14.76 -12.08
C VAL A 292 2.69 -15.68 -11.88
N LEU A 293 3.92 -15.24 -12.18
CA LEU A 293 5.14 -16.05 -12.08
C LEU A 293 5.48 -16.42 -10.65
N ILE A 294 5.36 -15.51 -9.69
CA ILE A 294 5.61 -15.80 -8.28
C ILE A 294 4.42 -16.52 -7.60
N GLY A 295 3.31 -16.71 -8.30
CA GLY A 295 2.11 -17.31 -7.74
C GLY A 295 1.44 -16.45 -6.66
N ASN A 296 1.42 -15.13 -6.84
CA ASN A 296 0.73 -14.20 -5.94
C ASN A 296 -0.74 -14.09 -6.32
N GLY A 297 -1.60 -14.87 -5.68
CA GLY A 297 -3.04 -14.80 -5.83
C GLY A 297 -3.69 -13.61 -5.13
N ASP A 298 -3.03 -13.01 -4.14
CA ASP A 298 -3.57 -11.89 -3.34
C ASP A 298 -3.23 -10.49 -3.92
N ALA A 299 -2.83 -10.43 -5.20
CA ALA A 299 -2.55 -9.16 -5.88
C ALA A 299 -3.85 -8.41 -6.21
N HIS A 300 -4.55 -7.92 -5.18
CA HIS A 300 -5.82 -7.19 -5.31
C HIS A 300 -5.60 -5.68 -5.55
N ALA A 301 -6.69 -4.94 -5.80
CA ALA A 301 -6.63 -3.52 -6.16
C ALA A 301 -5.95 -2.61 -5.11
N LYS A 302 -5.92 -3.00 -3.83
CA LYS A 302 -5.21 -2.24 -2.78
C LYS A 302 -3.70 -2.49 -2.77
N ASN A 303 -3.18 -3.49 -3.49
CA ASN A 303 -1.75 -3.75 -3.64
C ASN A 303 -1.14 -2.98 -4.83
N PHE A 304 -1.93 -2.10 -5.42
CA PHE A 304 -1.50 -1.14 -6.43
C PHE A 304 -1.93 0.25 -6.01
N SER A 305 -1.04 1.22 -6.13
CA SER A 305 -1.31 2.60 -5.73
C SER A 305 -0.81 3.59 -6.78
N LEU A 306 -1.34 4.82 -6.70
CA LEU A 306 -0.91 5.95 -7.50
C LEU A 306 -0.12 6.93 -6.63
N LEU A 307 1.06 7.34 -7.08
CA LEU A 307 1.76 8.50 -6.54
C LEU A 307 1.22 9.77 -7.19
N HIS A 308 1.01 10.78 -6.37
CA HIS A 308 0.66 12.12 -6.78
C HIS A 308 1.93 12.97 -6.75
N GLU A 309 2.49 13.27 -7.91
CA GLU A 309 3.67 14.10 -8.00
C GLU A 309 3.34 15.58 -7.75
N PRO A 310 4.29 16.38 -7.24
CA PRO A 310 4.08 17.82 -7.06
C PRO A 310 3.69 18.56 -8.34
N SER A 311 4.07 18.01 -9.51
CA SER A 311 3.67 18.51 -10.84
C SER A 311 2.17 18.34 -11.15
N GLY A 312 1.44 17.55 -10.34
CA GLY A 312 0.09 17.09 -10.61
C GLY A 312 0.03 15.82 -11.48
N ALA A 313 1.16 15.30 -11.93
CA ALA A 313 1.21 14.03 -12.65
C ALA A 313 0.95 12.87 -11.69
N LEU A 314 0.33 11.82 -12.23
CA LEU A 314 0.10 10.56 -11.52
C LEU A 314 0.96 9.47 -12.15
N ARG A 315 1.45 8.56 -11.34
CA ARG A 315 2.12 7.34 -11.82
C ARG A 315 1.88 6.17 -10.88
N LEU A 316 1.98 4.96 -11.42
CA LEU A 316 1.94 3.76 -10.59
C LEU A 316 3.11 3.77 -9.60
N THR A 317 2.84 3.39 -8.34
CA THR A 317 3.87 3.31 -7.29
C THR A 317 4.88 2.20 -7.58
N PRO A 318 6.05 2.18 -6.90
CA PRO A 318 6.81 0.96 -6.74
C PRO A 318 5.91 -0.18 -6.23
N LEU A 319 6.19 -1.41 -6.67
CA LEU A 319 5.48 -2.61 -6.20
C LEU A 319 5.76 -2.85 -4.71
N TYR A 320 4.80 -3.39 -4.00
CA TYR A 320 4.88 -3.77 -2.60
C TYR A 320 3.98 -4.96 -2.31
N ASP A 321 4.16 -5.60 -1.16
CA ASP A 321 3.32 -6.72 -0.71
C ASP A 321 3.29 -7.88 -1.72
N LEU A 322 4.48 -8.23 -2.24
CA LEU A 322 4.67 -9.32 -3.18
C LEU A 322 5.04 -10.59 -2.42
N LEU A 323 4.20 -11.61 -2.48
CA LEU A 323 4.49 -12.92 -1.91
C LEU A 323 3.80 -14.03 -2.71
N SER A 324 4.34 -15.24 -2.65
CA SER A 324 3.70 -16.41 -3.26
C SER A 324 2.61 -16.95 -2.35
N THR A 325 1.35 -16.70 -2.66
CA THR A 325 0.21 -17.31 -1.95
C THR A 325 0.01 -18.77 -2.39
N LEU A 326 0.44 -19.08 -3.60
CA LEU A 326 0.44 -20.44 -4.14
C LEU A 326 1.30 -21.40 -3.29
N PHE A 327 2.37 -20.91 -2.64
CA PHE A 327 3.17 -21.68 -1.67
C PHE A 327 2.32 -22.19 -0.50
N TYR A 328 1.28 -21.46 -0.12
CA TYR A 328 0.33 -21.85 0.93
C TYR A 328 -0.90 -22.61 0.40
N GLY A 329 -0.90 -22.93 -0.90
CA GLY A 329 -1.97 -23.70 -1.53
C GLY A 329 -3.13 -22.84 -2.08
N ASP A 330 -3.01 -21.52 -2.05
CA ASP A 330 -4.01 -20.65 -2.66
C ASP A 330 -3.68 -20.39 -4.13
N GLU A 331 -4.53 -20.95 -5.01
CA GLU A 331 -4.40 -20.83 -6.46
C GLU A 331 -5.24 -19.69 -7.05
N HIS A 332 -6.11 -19.05 -6.26
CA HIS A 332 -7.07 -18.08 -6.76
C HIS A 332 -6.40 -16.72 -7.01
N LEU A 333 -6.80 -16.07 -8.10
CA LEU A 333 -6.38 -14.72 -8.43
C LEU A 333 -7.37 -13.70 -7.87
N ALA A 334 -6.86 -12.70 -7.17
CA ALA A 334 -7.64 -11.56 -6.69
C ALA A 334 -8.25 -10.73 -7.84
N MET A 335 -7.55 -10.65 -8.97
CA MET A 335 -8.00 -10.06 -10.23
C MET A 335 -7.72 -11.05 -11.37
N TYR A 336 -8.68 -11.22 -12.25
CA TYR A 336 -8.65 -12.27 -13.29
C TYR A 336 -7.79 -11.85 -14.49
N VAL A 337 -7.10 -12.82 -15.08
CA VAL A 337 -6.32 -12.64 -16.30
C VAL A 337 -7.04 -13.37 -17.45
N ASP A 338 -7.57 -12.63 -18.41
CA ASP A 338 -8.34 -13.19 -19.55
C ASP A 338 -9.45 -14.15 -19.11
N ASN A 339 -10.21 -13.76 -18.07
CA ASN A 339 -11.23 -14.56 -17.38
C ASN A 339 -10.72 -15.85 -16.73
N VAL A 340 -9.42 -15.99 -16.53
CA VAL A 340 -8.83 -17.10 -15.75
C VAL A 340 -8.75 -16.70 -14.29
N HIS A 341 -9.29 -17.57 -13.42
CA HIS A 341 -9.41 -17.37 -11.97
C HIS A 341 -8.28 -18.03 -11.18
N LYS A 342 -7.42 -18.83 -11.82
CA LYS A 342 -6.38 -19.61 -11.15
C LYS A 342 -5.02 -19.31 -11.74
N THR A 343 -4.06 -19.01 -10.87
CA THR A 343 -2.67 -18.67 -11.20
C THR A 343 -2.02 -19.75 -12.07
N ASN A 344 -2.19 -21.03 -11.70
CA ASN A 344 -1.61 -22.19 -12.40
C ASN A 344 -2.27 -22.51 -13.76
N ARG A 345 -3.19 -21.66 -14.25
CA ARG A 345 -3.82 -21.78 -15.58
C ARG A 345 -3.58 -20.57 -16.48
N VAL A 346 -2.83 -19.59 -15.98
CA VAL A 346 -2.49 -18.40 -16.77
C VAL A 346 -1.30 -18.71 -17.67
N THR A 347 -1.44 -18.49 -18.96
CA THR A 347 -0.37 -18.61 -19.95
C THR A 347 0.05 -17.24 -20.49
N ALA A 348 1.20 -17.18 -21.18
CA ALA A 348 1.67 -15.94 -21.82
C ALA A 348 0.63 -15.38 -22.79
N ASP A 349 -0.02 -16.24 -23.60
CA ASP A 349 -1.09 -15.82 -24.50
C ASP A 349 -2.29 -15.20 -23.75
N ARG A 350 -2.63 -15.72 -22.59
CA ARG A 350 -3.68 -15.14 -21.74
C ARG A 350 -3.31 -13.74 -21.25
N ILE A 351 -2.06 -13.55 -20.81
CA ILE A 351 -1.58 -12.22 -20.37
C ILE A 351 -1.56 -11.25 -21.55
N VAL A 352 -1.14 -11.70 -22.75
CA VAL A 352 -1.20 -10.89 -23.99
C VAL A 352 -2.64 -10.50 -24.32
N ASN A 353 -3.58 -11.46 -24.26
CA ASN A 353 -4.99 -11.19 -24.53
C ASN A 353 -5.58 -10.16 -23.55
N GLU A 354 -5.25 -10.28 -22.27
CA GLU A 354 -5.68 -9.32 -21.25
C GLU A 354 -5.09 -7.92 -21.53
N ALA A 355 -3.79 -7.83 -21.82
CA ALA A 355 -3.11 -6.57 -22.12
C ALA A 355 -3.65 -5.90 -23.40
N THR A 356 -4.10 -6.66 -24.39
CA THR A 356 -4.73 -6.09 -25.59
C THR A 356 -6.07 -5.44 -25.30
N ARG A 357 -6.81 -5.91 -24.29
CA ARG A 357 -8.04 -5.24 -23.82
C ARG A 357 -7.75 -3.89 -23.15
N TRP A 358 -6.53 -3.69 -22.66
CA TRP A 358 -6.08 -2.43 -22.07
C TRP A 358 -5.59 -1.40 -23.10
N GLY A 359 -5.67 -1.75 -24.40
CA GLY A 359 -5.23 -0.89 -25.51
C GLY A 359 -3.76 -1.07 -25.91
N LEU A 360 -3.02 -1.99 -25.30
CA LEU A 360 -1.67 -2.33 -25.75
C LEU A 360 -1.71 -3.12 -27.05
N SER A 361 -0.79 -2.83 -27.99
CA SER A 361 -0.66 -3.67 -29.18
C SER A 361 -0.18 -5.07 -28.79
N LYS A 362 -0.67 -6.12 -29.50
CA LYS A 362 -0.23 -7.49 -29.26
C LYS A 362 1.30 -7.62 -29.30
N ARG A 363 1.97 -6.94 -30.27
CA ARG A 363 3.42 -6.93 -30.39
C ARG A 363 4.07 -6.37 -29.10
N ARG A 364 3.62 -5.20 -28.62
CA ARG A 364 4.20 -4.58 -27.43
C ARG A 364 3.96 -5.42 -26.18
N ALA A 365 2.76 -5.94 -26.00
CA ALA A 365 2.45 -6.83 -24.87
C ALA A 365 3.36 -8.07 -24.88
N SER A 366 3.53 -8.73 -26.05
CA SER A 366 4.43 -9.88 -26.19
C SER A 366 5.88 -9.54 -25.88
N GLU A 367 6.40 -8.37 -26.34
CA GLU A 367 7.76 -7.91 -26.05
C GLU A 367 7.99 -7.72 -24.53
N VAL A 368 7.05 -7.06 -23.84
CA VAL A 368 7.14 -6.82 -22.40
C VAL A 368 7.12 -8.11 -21.60
N ILE A 369 6.24 -9.04 -21.96
CA ILE A 369 6.13 -10.34 -21.28
C ILE A 369 7.39 -11.17 -21.53
N ALA A 370 7.86 -11.26 -22.80
CA ALA A 370 9.08 -11.99 -23.15
C ALA A 370 10.31 -11.52 -22.39
N ASP A 371 10.50 -10.20 -22.24
CA ASP A 371 11.59 -9.62 -21.43
C ASP A 371 11.62 -10.17 -19.99
N ILE A 372 10.45 -10.28 -19.35
CA ILE A 372 10.35 -10.83 -17.99
C ILE A 372 10.63 -12.33 -17.99
N LEU A 373 10.00 -13.09 -18.92
CA LEU A 373 10.15 -14.55 -18.99
C LEU A 373 11.59 -14.98 -19.27
N GLU A 374 12.35 -14.21 -20.05
CA GLU A 374 13.76 -14.49 -20.33
C GLU A 374 14.64 -14.27 -19.10
N ARG A 375 14.36 -13.23 -18.30
CA ARG A 375 15.22 -12.79 -17.20
C ARG A 375 14.85 -13.39 -15.84
N VAL A 376 13.66 -13.95 -15.71
CA VAL A 376 13.15 -14.39 -14.38
C VAL A 376 14.00 -15.51 -13.75
N VAL A 377 14.60 -16.41 -14.52
CA VAL A 377 15.43 -17.49 -13.99
C VAL A 377 16.65 -16.95 -13.25
N ASP A 378 17.34 -15.99 -13.86
CA ASP A 378 18.51 -15.33 -13.25
C ASP A 378 18.09 -14.47 -12.05
N ALA A 379 16.96 -13.78 -12.15
CA ALA A 379 16.40 -12.98 -11.06
C ALA A 379 16.03 -13.85 -9.85
N VAL A 380 15.44 -15.02 -10.08
CA VAL A 380 15.11 -16.01 -9.02
C VAL A 380 16.38 -16.53 -8.36
N ALA A 381 17.43 -16.88 -9.15
CA ALA A 381 18.68 -17.37 -8.60
C ALA A 381 19.38 -16.31 -7.74
N ALA A 382 19.43 -15.05 -8.22
CA ALA A 382 20.02 -13.95 -7.48
C ALA A 382 19.24 -13.65 -6.18
N ALA A 383 17.91 -13.57 -6.25
CA ALA A 383 17.06 -13.32 -5.08
C ALA A 383 17.16 -14.44 -4.04
N ALA A 384 17.27 -15.71 -4.48
CA ALA A 384 17.43 -16.85 -3.58
C ALA A 384 18.79 -16.79 -2.85
N ALA A 385 19.85 -16.37 -3.53
CA ALA A 385 21.17 -16.21 -2.91
C ALA A 385 21.21 -15.11 -1.83
N GLU A 386 20.33 -14.10 -1.94
CA GLU A 386 20.23 -12.99 -0.99
C GLU A 386 19.24 -13.26 0.16
N THR A 387 18.44 -14.35 0.08
CA THR A 387 17.38 -14.63 1.06
C THR A 387 17.78 -15.79 1.96
N THR A 388 18.25 -15.48 3.17
CA THR A 388 18.63 -16.48 4.18
C THR A 388 17.40 -17.28 4.62
N ASP A 389 17.58 -18.58 4.88
CA ASP A 389 16.54 -19.51 5.33
C ASP A 389 15.33 -19.64 4.38
N LEU A 390 15.50 -19.30 3.10
CA LEU A 390 14.45 -19.42 2.09
C LEU A 390 14.11 -20.90 1.85
N PRO A 391 12.84 -21.32 1.99
CA PRO A 391 12.42 -22.68 1.61
C PRO A 391 12.67 -22.91 0.11
N ALA A 392 13.32 -24.05 -0.22
CA ALA A 392 13.66 -24.40 -1.60
C ALA A 392 12.43 -24.55 -2.51
N GLU A 393 11.29 -24.81 -1.93
CA GLU A 393 10.00 -24.96 -2.62
C GLU A 393 9.54 -23.64 -3.27
N ILE A 394 9.87 -22.47 -2.67
CA ILE A 394 9.42 -21.17 -3.20
C ILE A 394 10.08 -20.86 -4.55
N PRO A 395 11.42 -20.88 -4.71
CA PRO A 395 12.04 -20.72 -6.05
C PRO A 395 11.63 -21.82 -7.03
N ALA A 396 11.47 -23.08 -6.55
CA ALA A 396 11.03 -24.19 -7.40
C ALA A 396 9.62 -23.95 -7.95
N LEU A 397 8.72 -23.38 -7.15
CA LEU A 397 7.37 -23.01 -7.56
C LEU A 397 7.40 -21.94 -8.65
N VAL A 398 8.21 -20.88 -8.52
CA VAL A 398 8.36 -19.86 -9.56
C VAL A 398 8.84 -20.47 -10.88
N ASN A 399 9.80 -21.39 -10.83
CA ASN A 399 10.27 -22.11 -12.02
C ASN A 399 9.17 -22.99 -12.63
N SER A 400 8.33 -23.63 -11.81
CA SER A 400 7.17 -24.40 -12.30
C SER A 400 6.13 -23.51 -12.96
N GLN A 401 5.82 -22.35 -12.37
CA GLN A 401 4.92 -21.34 -12.95
C GLN A 401 5.46 -20.80 -14.29
N LEU A 402 6.79 -20.59 -14.40
CA LEU A 402 7.40 -20.19 -15.66
C LEU A 402 7.16 -21.20 -16.79
N VAL A 403 7.30 -22.51 -16.49
CA VAL A 403 6.99 -23.58 -17.46
C VAL A 403 5.52 -23.53 -17.86
N GLN A 404 4.62 -23.37 -16.88
CA GLN A 404 3.18 -23.23 -17.13
C GLN A 404 2.85 -22.02 -17.99
N VAL A 405 3.42 -20.84 -17.68
CA VAL A 405 3.18 -19.61 -18.43
C VAL A 405 3.67 -19.74 -19.88
N ARG A 406 4.77 -20.45 -20.11
CA ARG A 406 5.33 -20.71 -21.47
C ARG A 406 4.59 -21.77 -22.27
N SER A 407 3.71 -22.56 -21.65
CA SER A 407 3.04 -23.70 -22.32
C SER A 407 1.86 -23.32 -23.22
N GLY A 408 1.51 -22.03 -23.33
CA GLY A 408 0.38 -21.54 -24.10
C GLY A 408 0.73 -20.58 -25.19
#